data_b32d9e68376588bb2824ca44bf8cd5e3
#
_entry.id   b32d9e68376588bb2824ca44bf8cd5e3
#
_cell.length_a   1.000
_cell.length_b   1.000
_cell.length_c   1.000
_cell.angle_alpha   90.00
_cell.angle_beta   90.00
_cell.angle_gamma   90.00
#
_symmetry.space_group_name_H-M   'P 1'
#
loop_
_entity.id
_entity.type
_entity.pdbx_description
1 polymer ?
#
loop_
_entity_poly.entity_id
_entity_poly.type
_entity_poly.pdbx_seq_one_letter_code
_entity_poly.pdbx_strand_id
1 'polypeptide(L)'
;MKETFGRKLPTRKEEEADPGLSKMRIAEIVIHIRQNCRGDEILRQYNIEFGFCRNYLGASVWSILFIISIGVANILYSWLPWWTIVVALVLQVLLMVGSYMLLETRGWAYAKYLFATFTGKNKKECI
;
A
#
# COMPACT_ATOMS: atom_id res chain seq x y z
N MET A 1 2.33 -35.48 -0.53
CA MET A 1 2.06 -34.28 0.25
C MET A 1 1.16 -33.35 -0.57
N LYS A 2 -0.16 -33.72 -0.60
CA LYS A 2 -1.18 -33.11 -1.49
C LYS A 2 -2.22 -32.30 -0.71
N GLU A 3 -1.81 -31.54 0.30
CA GLU A 3 -2.78 -30.88 1.22
C GLU A 3 -2.68 -29.36 1.25
N THR A 4 -2.19 -28.70 0.19
CA THR A 4 -1.91 -27.26 0.33
C THR A 4 -2.98 -26.34 -0.27
N PHE A 5 -4.00 -26.80 -0.95
CA PHE A 5 -5.03 -25.92 -1.50
C PHE A 5 -6.46 -26.51 -1.51
N GLY A 6 -6.89 -27.05 -0.38
CA GLY A 6 -8.32 -27.39 -0.16
C GLY A 6 -9.20 -26.20 0.20
N ARG A 7 -8.64 -25.00 0.38
CA ARG A 7 -9.40 -23.79 0.70
C ARG A 7 -9.79 -23.08 -0.58
N LYS A 8 -11.02 -23.33 -1.03
CA LYS A 8 -11.60 -22.61 -2.18
C LYS A 8 -11.74 -21.13 -1.82
N LEU A 9 -11.37 -20.25 -2.76
CA LEU A 9 -11.72 -18.84 -2.69
C LEU A 9 -13.24 -18.71 -2.56
N PRO A 10 -13.75 -17.78 -1.75
CA PRO A 10 -15.18 -17.56 -1.63
C PRO A 10 -15.73 -17.17 -3.00
N THR A 11 -16.88 -17.72 -3.33
CA THR A 11 -17.60 -17.36 -4.54
C THR A 11 -18.28 -16.00 -4.35
N ARG A 12 -18.59 -15.30 -5.45
CA ARG A 12 -19.26 -14.00 -5.39
C ARG A 12 -20.55 -14.02 -4.57
N LYS A 13 -21.30 -15.15 -4.61
CA LYS A 13 -22.52 -15.35 -3.81
C LYS A 13 -22.23 -15.47 -2.31
N GLU A 14 -21.11 -16.08 -1.94
CA GLU A 14 -20.68 -16.20 -0.55
C GLU A 14 -20.15 -14.85 -0.02
N GLU A 15 -19.50 -14.05 -0.86
CA GLU A 15 -19.05 -12.68 -0.52
C GLU A 15 -20.24 -11.74 -0.26
N GLU A 16 -21.31 -11.87 -1.05
CA GLU A 16 -22.53 -11.08 -0.88
C GLU A 16 -23.33 -11.52 0.36
N ALA A 17 -23.30 -12.82 0.72
CA ALA A 17 -24.01 -13.35 1.87
C ALA A 17 -23.35 -13.02 3.22
N ASP A 18 -22.00 -13.11 3.29
CA ASP A 18 -21.22 -12.75 4.49
C ASP A 18 -19.89 -12.09 4.11
N PRO A 19 -19.88 -10.76 3.95
CA PRO A 19 -18.68 -10.03 3.56
C PRO A 19 -17.58 -10.05 4.63
N GLY A 20 -17.94 -10.26 5.91
CA GLY A 20 -16.96 -10.32 7.01
C GLY A 20 -16.14 -11.59 6.96
N LEU A 21 -16.81 -12.72 6.87
CA LEU A 21 -16.19 -14.06 6.83
C LEU A 21 -15.39 -14.27 5.53
N SER A 22 -15.88 -13.73 4.43
CA SER A 22 -15.19 -13.75 3.13
C SER A 22 -13.89 -12.96 3.17
N LYS A 23 -13.87 -11.76 3.77
CA LYS A 23 -12.65 -10.96 3.97
C LYS A 23 -11.61 -11.68 4.82
N MET A 24 -12.03 -12.35 5.91
CA MET A 24 -11.13 -13.13 6.75
C MET A 24 -10.49 -14.30 5.98
N ARG A 25 -11.27 -15.04 5.21
CA ARG A 25 -10.76 -16.15 4.38
C ARG A 25 -9.77 -15.66 3.32
N ILE A 26 -10.07 -14.56 2.64
CA ILE A 26 -9.16 -13.94 1.67
C ILE A 26 -7.87 -13.50 2.36
N ALA A 27 -7.95 -12.87 3.53
CA ALA A 27 -6.78 -12.45 4.30
C ALA A 27 -5.88 -13.63 4.69
N GLU A 28 -6.45 -14.74 5.17
CA GLU A 28 -5.69 -15.96 5.49
C GLU A 28 -4.96 -16.52 4.26
N ILE A 29 -5.66 -16.58 3.11
CA ILE A 29 -5.06 -17.05 1.86
C ILE A 29 -3.90 -16.15 1.45
N VAL A 30 -4.07 -14.83 1.50
CA VAL A 30 -3.01 -13.85 1.17
C VAL A 30 -1.82 -13.99 2.11
N ILE A 31 -2.04 -14.19 3.41
CA ILE A 31 -0.96 -14.41 4.39
C ILE A 31 -0.17 -15.67 4.03
N HIS A 32 -0.86 -16.76 3.72
CA HIS A 32 -0.21 -18.02 3.33
C HIS A 32 0.60 -17.89 2.04
N ILE A 33 0.05 -17.20 1.03
CA ILE A 33 0.77 -16.90 -0.23
C ILE A 33 2.03 -16.07 0.06
N ARG A 34 1.93 -15.05 0.89
CA ARG A 34 3.06 -14.21 1.30
C ARG A 34 4.17 -15.01 2.00
N GLN A 35 3.80 -15.95 2.88
CA GLN A 35 4.77 -16.80 3.57
C GLN A 35 5.53 -17.70 2.59
N ASN A 36 4.85 -18.29 1.62
CA ASN A 36 5.46 -19.15 0.60
C ASN A 36 6.34 -18.37 -0.40
N CYS A 37 6.05 -17.10 -0.63
CA CYS A 37 6.82 -16.23 -1.54
C CYS A 37 7.86 -15.36 -0.82
N ARG A 38 8.12 -15.58 0.48
CA ARG A 38 8.97 -14.72 1.32
C ARG A 38 10.43 -14.61 0.85
N GLY A 39 10.92 -15.54 0.05
CA GLY A 39 12.28 -15.52 -0.52
C GLY A 39 12.43 -14.78 -1.85
N ASP A 40 11.37 -14.19 -2.38
CA ASP A 40 11.40 -13.47 -3.65
C ASP A 40 11.83 -12.01 -3.44
N GLU A 41 13.00 -11.66 -4.00
CA GLU A 41 13.63 -10.34 -3.87
C GLU A 41 12.75 -9.24 -4.48
N ILE A 42 12.12 -9.52 -5.64
CA ILE A 42 11.27 -8.55 -6.34
C ILE A 42 10.02 -8.27 -5.51
N LEU A 43 9.44 -9.30 -4.91
CA LEU A 43 8.27 -9.15 -4.05
C LEU A 43 8.60 -8.34 -2.79
N ARG A 44 9.81 -8.54 -2.24
CA ARG A 44 10.33 -7.77 -1.11
C ARG A 44 10.46 -6.29 -1.47
N GLN A 45 11.01 -5.98 -2.64
CA GLN A 45 11.15 -4.60 -3.12
C GLN A 45 9.79 -3.90 -3.27
N TYR A 46 8.82 -4.53 -3.92
CA TYR A 46 7.47 -3.98 -4.03
C TYR A 46 6.81 -3.72 -2.68
N ASN A 47 7.03 -4.61 -1.70
CA ASN A 47 6.48 -4.43 -0.35
C ASN A 47 7.11 -3.23 0.38
N ILE A 48 8.42 -3.01 0.19
CA ILE A 48 9.15 -1.85 0.74
C ILE A 48 8.61 -0.56 0.12
N GLU A 49 8.51 -0.50 -1.21
CA GLU A 49 8.02 0.68 -1.93
C GLU A 49 6.57 1.02 -1.52
N PHE A 50 5.70 0.01 -1.46
CA PHE A 50 4.32 0.18 -1.01
C PHE A 50 4.24 0.66 0.44
N GLY A 51 5.04 0.06 1.33
CA GLY A 51 5.12 0.46 2.73
C GLY A 51 5.60 1.89 2.91
N PHE A 52 6.60 2.30 2.13
CA PHE A 52 7.11 3.67 2.12
C PHE A 52 6.02 4.67 1.70
N CYS A 53 5.35 4.45 0.57
CA CYS A 53 4.29 5.33 0.09
C CYS A 53 3.14 5.46 1.11
N ARG A 54 2.74 4.35 1.72
CA ARG A 54 1.68 4.34 2.75
C ARG A 54 2.09 5.16 3.98
N ASN A 55 3.32 4.98 4.47
CA ASN A 55 3.82 5.70 5.64
C ASN A 55 4.00 7.19 5.32
N TYR A 56 4.48 7.51 4.12
CA TYR A 56 4.58 8.90 3.66
C TYR A 56 3.21 9.59 3.62
N LEU A 57 2.18 8.93 3.08
CA LEU A 57 0.82 9.47 3.06
C LEU A 57 0.29 9.73 4.48
N GLY A 58 0.54 8.82 5.43
CA GLY A 58 0.20 9.03 6.83
C GLY A 58 0.93 10.24 7.45
N ALA A 59 2.23 10.38 7.17
CA ALA A 59 3.04 11.49 7.65
C ALA A 59 2.71 12.82 6.98
N SER A 60 2.20 12.81 5.74
CA SER A 60 1.88 14.02 4.99
C SER A 60 0.80 14.88 5.64
N VAL A 61 -0.15 14.25 6.34
CA VAL A 61 -1.18 14.95 7.11
C VAL A 61 -0.55 15.81 8.21
N TRP A 62 0.37 15.23 8.96
CA TRP A 62 1.12 15.95 10.01
C TRP A 62 2.01 17.06 9.45
N SER A 63 2.63 16.80 8.29
CA SER A 63 3.44 17.81 7.59
C SER A 63 2.60 19.02 7.17
N ILE A 64 1.39 18.81 6.65
CA ILE A 64 0.47 19.91 6.29
C ILE A 64 0.08 20.70 7.54
N LEU A 65 -0.29 20.03 8.63
CA LEU A 65 -0.62 20.70 9.89
C LEU A 65 0.54 21.54 10.41
N PHE A 66 1.78 21.04 10.28
CA PHE A 66 2.98 21.76 10.68
C PHE A 66 3.23 23.00 9.80
N ILE A 67 3.07 22.90 8.48
CA ILE A 67 3.19 24.06 7.57
C ILE A 67 2.13 25.11 7.87
N ILE A 68 0.90 24.71 8.16
CA ILE A 68 -0.20 25.63 8.56
C ILE A 68 0.19 26.33 9.88
N SER A 69 0.70 25.60 10.86
CA SER A 69 1.14 26.18 12.14
C SER A 69 2.24 27.21 11.97
N ILE A 70 3.23 26.94 11.08
CA ILE A 70 4.25 27.93 10.71
C ILE A 70 3.61 29.14 10.04
N GLY A 71 2.63 28.94 9.15
CA GLY A 71 1.89 30.02 8.52
C GLY A 71 1.20 30.93 9.52
N VAL A 72 0.53 30.36 10.52
CA VAL A 72 -0.11 31.11 11.62
C VAL A 72 0.93 31.87 12.43
N ALA A 73 2.04 31.25 12.80
CA ALA A 73 3.14 31.91 13.50
C ALA A 73 3.73 33.05 12.68
N ASN A 74 3.83 32.89 11.37
CA ASN A 74 4.34 33.93 10.47
C ASN A 74 3.43 35.17 10.40
N ILE A 75 2.14 35.04 10.65
CA ILE A 75 1.24 36.19 10.78
C ILE A 75 1.65 37.07 11.98
N LEU A 76 2.08 36.44 13.08
CA LEU A 76 2.42 37.14 14.32
C LEU A 76 3.85 37.74 14.28
N TYR A 77 4.77 37.05 13.67
CA TYR A 77 6.21 37.38 13.76
C TYR A 77 6.84 37.84 12.46
N SER A 78 6.18 37.67 11.30
CA SER A 78 6.62 38.09 9.96
C SER A 78 8.05 37.65 9.59
N TRP A 79 8.45 36.41 9.96
CA TRP A 79 9.80 35.90 9.77
C TRP A 79 10.10 35.52 8.32
N LEU A 80 9.08 35.02 7.61
CA LEU A 80 9.22 34.48 6.27
C LEU A 80 8.36 35.23 5.27
N PRO A 81 8.83 35.41 4.04
CA PRO A 81 8.00 35.91 2.97
C PRO A 81 6.87 34.91 2.67
N TRP A 82 5.66 35.39 2.48
CA TRP A 82 4.46 34.57 2.29
C TRP A 82 4.54 33.54 1.17
N TRP A 83 5.26 33.90 0.10
CA TRP A 83 5.44 32.98 -1.03
C TRP A 83 6.15 31.67 -0.63
N THR A 84 7.03 31.67 0.37
CA THR A 84 7.72 30.45 0.84
C THR A 84 6.73 29.44 1.44
N ILE A 85 5.75 29.91 2.21
CA ILE A 85 4.73 29.07 2.81
C ILE A 85 3.82 28.50 1.72
N VAL A 86 3.43 29.34 0.74
CA VAL A 86 2.61 28.90 -0.40
C VAL A 86 3.35 27.86 -1.23
N VAL A 87 4.63 28.07 -1.55
CA VAL A 87 5.46 27.10 -2.29
C VAL A 87 5.58 25.79 -1.51
N ALA A 88 5.80 25.85 -0.19
CA ALA A 88 5.88 24.66 0.64
C ALA A 88 4.58 23.85 0.64
N LEU A 89 3.43 24.51 0.73
CA LEU A 89 2.11 23.87 0.65
C LEU A 89 1.87 23.21 -0.72
N VAL A 90 2.15 23.94 -1.81
CA VAL A 90 1.98 23.41 -3.16
C VAL A 90 2.86 22.18 -3.37
N LEU A 91 4.13 22.26 -2.99
CA LEU A 91 5.07 21.13 -3.09
C LEU A 91 4.59 19.92 -2.28
N GLN A 92 4.11 20.15 -1.05
CA GLN A 92 3.59 19.10 -0.19
C GLN A 92 2.38 18.41 -0.81
N VAL A 93 1.44 19.17 -1.38
CA VAL A 93 0.26 18.61 -2.06
C VAL A 93 0.67 17.81 -3.30
N LEU A 94 1.60 18.31 -4.11
CA LEU A 94 2.11 17.58 -5.29
C LEU A 94 2.76 16.26 -4.89
N LEU A 95 3.58 16.25 -3.83
CA LEU A 95 4.20 15.03 -3.31
C LEU A 95 3.15 14.04 -2.76
N MET A 96 2.11 14.54 -2.12
CA MET A 96 1.01 13.71 -1.60
C MET A 96 0.24 13.05 -2.75
N VAL A 97 -0.14 13.80 -3.79
CA VAL A 97 -0.82 13.28 -4.98
C VAL A 97 0.06 12.26 -5.71
N GLY A 98 1.35 12.59 -5.92
CA GLY A 98 2.30 11.65 -6.53
C GLY A 98 2.44 10.34 -5.76
N SER A 99 2.52 10.42 -4.43
CA SER A 99 2.59 9.22 -3.57
C SER A 99 1.30 8.41 -3.60
N TYR A 100 0.14 9.05 -3.70
CA TYR A 100 -1.14 8.37 -3.85
C TYR A 100 -1.21 7.60 -5.18
N MET A 101 -0.82 8.23 -6.29
CA MET A 101 -0.78 7.58 -7.61
C MET A 101 0.20 6.40 -7.64
N LEU A 102 1.38 6.57 -7.00
CA LEU A 102 2.35 5.48 -6.86
C LEU A 102 1.80 4.33 -6.01
N LEU A 103 1.11 4.63 -4.93
CA LEU A 103 0.50 3.61 -4.06
C LEU A 103 -0.49 2.74 -4.84
N GLU A 104 -1.34 3.36 -5.65
CA GLU A 104 -2.33 2.64 -6.46
C GLU A 104 -1.66 1.76 -7.51
N THR A 105 -0.74 2.32 -8.31
CA THR A 105 -0.04 1.58 -9.37
C THR A 105 0.85 0.46 -8.81
N ARG A 106 1.58 0.72 -7.73
CA ARG A 106 2.47 -0.27 -7.10
C ARG A 106 1.68 -1.34 -6.33
N GLY A 107 0.53 -0.99 -5.74
CA GLY A 107 -0.37 -1.95 -5.11
C GLY A 107 -0.91 -2.98 -6.09
N TRP A 108 -1.35 -2.55 -7.27
CA TRP A 108 -1.77 -3.44 -8.34
C TRP A 108 -0.64 -4.31 -8.88
N ALA A 109 0.54 -3.74 -9.12
CA ALA A 109 1.72 -4.48 -9.57
C ALA A 109 2.14 -5.54 -8.55
N TYR A 110 2.17 -5.19 -7.27
CA TYR A 110 2.45 -6.11 -6.17
C TYR A 110 1.47 -7.29 -6.13
N ALA A 111 0.18 -7.03 -6.17
CA ALA A 111 -0.84 -8.07 -6.15
C ALA A 111 -0.71 -9.01 -7.35
N LYS A 112 -0.56 -8.45 -8.57
CA LYS A 112 -0.39 -9.22 -9.80
C LYS A 112 0.86 -10.11 -9.74
N TYR A 113 1.98 -9.56 -9.30
CA TYR A 113 3.24 -10.29 -9.20
C TYR A 113 3.18 -11.39 -8.13
N LEU A 114 2.57 -11.11 -6.98
CA LEU A 114 2.37 -12.08 -5.91
C LEU A 114 1.61 -13.32 -6.40
N PHE A 115 0.50 -13.12 -7.10
CA PHE A 115 -0.29 -14.23 -7.65
C PHE A 115 0.44 -14.96 -8.78
N ALA A 116 1.18 -14.25 -9.63
CA ALA A 116 1.95 -14.86 -10.71
C ALA A 116 3.09 -15.74 -10.17
N THR A 117 3.83 -15.26 -9.18
CA THR A 117 4.92 -16.01 -8.53
C THR A 117 4.39 -17.24 -7.83
N PHE A 118 3.27 -17.13 -7.15
CA PHE A 118 2.63 -18.25 -6.48
C PHE A 118 2.17 -19.32 -7.47
N THR A 119 1.50 -18.93 -8.56
CA THR A 119 1.05 -19.85 -9.62
C THR A 119 2.24 -20.49 -10.33
N GLY A 120 3.32 -19.73 -10.57
CA GLY A 120 4.55 -20.23 -11.19
C GLY A 120 5.31 -21.22 -10.31
N LYS A 121 5.37 -21.03 -8.99
CA LYS A 121 5.96 -21.97 -8.04
C LYS A 121 5.19 -23.29 -7.97
N ASN A 122 3.86 -23.23 -7.89
CA ASN A 122 3.04 -24.44 -7.89
C ASN A 122 3.19 -25.27 -9.18
N LYS A 123 3.47 -24.61 -10.31
CA LYS A 123 3.69 -25.30 -11.58
C LYS A 123 5.04 -26.01 -11.65
N LYS A 124 6.07 -25.50 -10.93
CA LYS A 124 7.41 -26.14 -10.85
C LYS A 124 7.49 -27.30 -9.87
N GLU A 125 6.63 -27.33 -8.85
CA GLU A 125 6.55 -28.44 -7.90
C GLU A 125 5.72 -29.62 -8.43
N CYS A 126 5.02 -29.45 -9.56
CA CYS A 126 4.23 -30.48 -10.22
C CYS A 126 4.96 -31.18 -11.39
N ILE A 127 6.22 -30.84 -11.66
CA ILE A 127 7.10 -31.50 -12.63
C ILE A 127 8.22 -32.23 -11.88
#